data_c0162889c6ca3068c67b66cbe5f714f8
#
_entry.id   c0162889c6ca3068c67b66cbe5f714f8
#
_cell.length_a   1.000
_cell.length_b   1.000
_cell.length_c   1.000
_cell.angle_alpha   90.00
_cell.angle_beta   90.00
_cell.angle_gamma   90.00
#
_symmetry.space_group_name_H-M   'P 1'
#
loop_
_entity.id
_entity.type
_entity.pdbx_description
1 polymer ?
#
loop_
_entity_poly.entity_id
_entity_poly.type
_entity_poly.pdbx_seq_one_letter_code
_entity_poly.pdbx_strand_id
1 'polypeptide(L)'
;MTQKEKDLPNRFYTDWGFLGFLLLPVAIWLIIYYQTGTVALFDGWSLIQVVLIYPVIEEIIFRGILQPWIAQRWKQVLFKLSAANLINSSIFALLHLAEHSALWALATFIPSLIFGYSLERYNRLLAPIILHGTYNGGYFLIGAT
;
A
#
# COMPACT_ATOMS: atom_id res chain seq x y z
N MET A 1 -12.63 18.41 8.61
CA MET A 1 -11.26 18.66 8.12
C MET A 1 -10.82 20.00 8.65
N THR A 2 -9.86 20.04 9.56
CA THR A 2 -9.36 21.28 10.17
C THR A 2 -8.49 22.05 9.16
N GLN A 3 -8.35 23.40 9.37
CA GLN A 3 -7.47 24.22 8.50
C GLN A 3 -6.05 23.65 8.43
N LYS A 4 -5.57 23.07 9.52
CA LYS A 4 -4.27 22.41 9.62
C LYS A 4 -4.12 21.16 8.72
N GLU A 5 -5.24 20.51 8.35
CA GLU A 5 -5.24 19.38 7.40
C GLU A 5 -5.21 19.83 5.94
N LYS A 6 -5.63 21.08 5.67
CA LYS A 6 -5.51 21.70 4.33
C LYS A 6 -4.09 22.16 4.02
N ASP A 7 -3.32 22.42 5.05
CA ASP A 7 -1.93 22.92 4.97
C ASP A 7 -0.88 21.82 5.12
N LEU A 8 -1.27 20.54 5.03
CA LEU A 8 -0.31 19.44 4.95
C LEU A 8 0.60 19.68 3.74
N PRO A 9 1.91 19.82 3.97
CA PRO A 9 2.81 20.33 2.97
C PRO A 9 2.78 19.45 1.72
N ASN A 10 3.09 20.07 0.59
CA ASN A 10 3.39 19.39 -0.68
C ASN A 10 4.45 18.27 -0.55
N ARG A 11 4.90 18.00 0.67
CA ARG A 11 5.99 17.11 1.07
C ARG A 11 5.49 16.03 2.03
N PHE A 12 4.59 15.14 1.56
CA PHE A 12 4.10 14.00 2.36
C PHE A 12 5.26 13.13 2.90
N TYR A 13 6.39 13.11 2.21
CA TYR A 13 7.59 12.36 2.59
C TYR A 13 8.30 12.89 3.86
N THR A 14 7.88 14.01 4.42
CA THR A 14 8.33 14.53 5.72
C THR A 14 7.31 14.34 6.85
N ASP A 15 6.13 13.79 6.54
CA ASP A 15 5.11 13.50 7.53
C ASP A 15 5.46 12.24 8.32
N TRP A 16 5.43 12.33 9.65
CA TRP A 16 5.77 11.21 10.53
C TRP A 16 4.86 10.00 10.34
N GLY A 17 3.60 10.21 9.96
CA GLY A 17 2.69 9.11 9.65
C GLY A 17 3.12 8.36 8.40
N PHE A 18 3.52 9.08 7.33
CA PHE A 18 4.06 8.46 6.13
C PHE A 18 5.36 7.71 6.40
N LEU A 19 6.28 8.35 7.12
CA LEU A 19 7.55 7.72 7.49
C LEU A 19 7.34 6.48 8.36
N GLY A 20 6.37 6.49 9.26
CA GLY A 20 5.99 5.32 10.05
C GLY A 20 5.50 4.17 9.17
N PHE A 21 4.60 4.42 8.22
CA PHE A 21 4.13 3.42 7.27
C PHE A 21 5.23 2.92 6.33
N LEU A 22 6.21 3.75 6.01
CA LEU A 22 7.32 3.37 5.15
C LEU A 22 8.38 2.55 5.91
N LEU A 23 8.78 3.01 7.08
CA LEU A 23 9.93 2.45 7.81
C LEU A 23 9.58 1.22 8.64
N LEU A 24 8.34 1.11 9.15
CA LEU A 24 7.95 -0.05 9.95
C LEU A 24 8.05 -1.38 9.18
N PRO A 25 7.52 -1.51 7.95
CA PRO A 25 7.72 -2.72 7.15
C PRO A 25 9.18 -2.98 6.83
N VAL A 26 9.95 -1.93 6.50
CA VAL A 26 11.39 -2.07 6.24
C VAL A 26 12.12 -2.65 7.46
N ALA A 27 11.81 -2.16 8.66
CA ALA A 27 12.37 -2.70 9.90
C ALA A 27 11.99 -4.17 10.11
N ILE A 28 10.72 -4.54 9.85
CA ILE A 28 10.25 -5.92 9.92
C ILE A 28 11.02 -6.80 8.95
N TRP A 29 11.18 -6.38 7.69
CA TRP A 29 11.93 -7.12 6.68
C TRP A 29 13.41 -7.29 7.07
N LEU A 30 14.04 -6.27 7.63
CA LEU A 30 15.42 -6.36 8.13
C LEU A 30 15.56 -7.37 9.29
N ILE A 31 14.58 -7.40 10.20
CA ILE A 31 14.56 -8.38 11.29
C ILE A 31 14.43 -9.81 10.74
N ILE A 32 13.52 -10.03 9.80
CA ILE A 32 13.33 -11.33 9.15
C ILE A 32 14.62 -11.76 8.44
N TYR A 33 15.22 -10.85 7.66
CA TYR A 33 16.49 -11.10 6.99
C TYR A 33 17.59 -11.49 7.99
N TYR A 34 17.71 -10.76 9.09
CA TYR A 34 18.71 -11.07 10.11
C TYR A 34 18.51 -12.45 10.74
N GLN A 35 17.26 -12.87 10.89
CA GLN A 35 16.93 -14.18 11.48
C GLN A 35 17.08 -15.33 10.49
N THR A 36 16.75 -15.14 9.23
CA THR A 36 16.71 -16.21 8.22
C THR A 36 17.95 -16.27 7.34
N GLY A 37 18.65 -15.14 7.16
CA GLY A 37 19.75 -14.98 6.22
C GLY A 37 19.33 -15.13 4.76
N THR A 38 18.02 -15.18 4.47
CA THR A 38 17.51 -15.52 3.14
C THR A 38 17.26 -14.24 2.33
N VAL A 39 17.79 -14.20 1.12
CA VAL A 39 17.46 -13.21 0.08
C VAL A 39 17.07 -13.98 -1.16
N ALA A 40 15.88 -13.73 -1.65
CA ALA A 40 15.45 -14.27 -2.94
C ALA A 40 16.21 -13.59 -4.07
N LEU A 41 16.76 -14.38 -4.98
CA LEU A 41 17.43 -13.87 -6.16
C LEU A 41 16.39 -13.73 -7.29
N PHE A 42 16.09 -12.50 -7.66
CA PHE A 42 15.29 -12.19 -8.84
C PHE A 42 16.19 -11.66 -9.96
N ASP A 43 15.81 -11.94 -11.20
CA ASP A 43 16.36 -11.17 -12.30
C ASP A 43 15.88 -9.71 -12.19
N GLY A 44 16.71 -8.79 -12.73
CA GLY A 44 16.42 -7.35 -12.58
C GLY A 44 15.09 -6.92 -13.20
N TRP A 45 14.60 -7.64 -14.22
CA TRP A 45 13.33 -7.34 -14.87
C TRP A 45 12.14 -7.72 -13.98
N SER A 46 12.13 -8.92 -13.43
CA SER A 46 11.10 -9.36 -12.46
C SER A 46 11.01 -8.42 -11.25
N LEU A 47 12.16 -7.99 -10.73
CA LEU A 47 12.19 -7.03 -9.64
C LEU A 47 11.55 -5.69 -10.01
N ILE A 48 11.87 -5.15 -11.19
CA ILE A 48 11.25 -3.91 -11.69
C ILE A 48 9.72 -4.08 -11.83
N GLN A 49 9.27 -5.21 -12.32
CA GLN A 49 7.82 -5.47 -12.44
C GLN A 49 7.12 -5.42 -11.10
N VAL A 50 7.61 -6.16 -10.10
CA VAL A 50 6.91 -6.31 -8.80
C VAL A 50 7.07 -5.08 -7.90
N VAL A 51 8.16 -4.32 -8.03
CA VAL A 51 8.44 -3.16 -7.17
C VAL A 51 7.92 -1.85 -7.78
N LEU A 52 7.85 -1.77 -9.11
CA LEU A 52 7.51 -0.51 -9.77
C LEU A 52 6.31 -0.65 -10.70
N ILE A 53 6.33 -1.57 -11.67
CA ILE A 53 5.32 -1.58 -12.74
C ILE A 53 3.95 -1.96 -12.18
N TYR A 54 3.85 -3.08 -11.47
CA TYR A 54 2.59 -3.54 -10.90
C TYR A 54 2.05 -2.57 -9.85
N PRO A 55 2.82 -2.10 -8.84
CA PRO A 55 2.34 -1.08 -7.93
C PRO A 55 1.83 0.18 -8.61
N VAL A 56 2.51 0.69 -9.64
CA VAL A 56 2.03 1.88 -10.36
C VAL A 56 0.69 1.62 -11.04
N ILE A 57 0.55 0.51 -11.75
CA ILE A 57 -0.70 0.15 -12.46
C ILE A 57 -1.84 -0.05 -11.45
N GLU A 58 -1.59 -0.83 -10.41
CA GLU A 58 -2.58 -1.14 -9.38
C GLU A 58 -3.02 0.12 -8.63
N GLU A 59 -2.10 0.98 -8.22
CA GLU A 59 -2.47 2.21 -7.52
C GLU A 59 -3.24 3.20 -8.42
N ILE A 60 -2.92 3.27 -9.71
CA ILE A 60 -3.73 4.05 -10.66
C ILE A 60 -5.16 3.52 -10.71
N ILE A 61 -5.34 2.20 -10.83
CA ILE A 61 -6.67 1.59 -10.95
C ILE A 61 -7.43 1.72 -9.62
N PHE A 62 -6.84 1.27 -8.52
CA PHE A 62 -7.52 1.17 -7.23
C PHE A 62 -7.65 2.52 -6.54
N ARG A 63 -6.59 3.33 -6.49
CA ARG A 63 -6.55 4.58 -5.75
C ARG A 63 -6.83 5.79 -6.65
N GLY A 64 -6.39 5.73 -7.90
CA GLY A 64 -6.64 6.81 -8.85
C GLY A 64 -8.07 6.83 -9.40
N ILE A 65 -8.69 5.66 -9.58
CA ILE A 65 -10.00 5.54 -10.25
C ILE A 65 -11.07 4.98 -9.31
N LEU A 66 -10.88 3.75 -8.80
CA LEU A 66 -11.93 3.01 -8.10
C LEU A 66 -12.29 3.64 -6.76
N GLN A 67 -11.31 3.94 -5.89
CA GLN A 67 -11.58 4.51 -4.58
C GLN A 67 -12.28 5.88 -4.66
N PRO A 68 -11.86 6.84 -5.50
CA PRO A 68 -12.60 8.10 -5.69
C PRO A 68 -14.01 7.91 -6.24
N TRP A 69 -14.21 6.94 -7.14
CA TRP A 69 -15.52 6.62 -7.67
C TRP A 69 -16.46 6.06 -6.60
N ILE A 70 -15.97 5.19 -5.70
CA ILE A 70 -16.72 4.69 -4.56
C ILE A 70 -17.03 5.84 -3.58
N ALA A 71 -16.07 6.72 -3.31
CA ALA A 71 -16.21 7.84 -2.37
C ALA A 71 -17.31 8.84 -2.78
N GLN A 72 -17.64 8.95 -4.06
CA GLN A 72 -18.77 9.76 -4.52
C GLN A 72 -20.12 9.22 -4.07
N ARG A 73 -20.22 7.90 -3.78
CA ARG A 73 -21.46 7.20 -3.43
C ARG A 73 -21.55 6.92 -1.93
N TRP A 74 -20.43 6.58 -1.31
CA TRP A 74 -20.35 6.23 0.12
C TRP A 74 -19.39 7.17 0.86
N LYS A 75 -19.97 8.11 1.61
CA LYS A 75 -19.23 9.16 2.35
C LYS A 75 -19.00 8.82 3.83
N GLN A 76 -19.41 7.63 4.26
CA GLN A 76 -19.27 7.20 5.65
C GLN A 76 -17.80 7.05 6.02
N VAL A 77 -17.50 7.34 7.28
CA VAL A 77 -16.16 7.18 7.87
C VAL A 77 -16.29 6.35 9.14
N LEU A 78 -15.48 5.30 9.27
CA LEU A 78 -15.39 4.44 10.43
C LEU A 78 -13.95 4.43 10.95
N PHE A 79 -13.72 4.88 12.19
CA PHE A 79 -12.38 4.94 12.80
C PHE A 79 -11.30 5.60 11.91
N LYS A 80 -11.64 6.73 11.26
CA LYS A 80 -10.79 7.48 10.32
C LYS A 80 -10.53 6.79 8.97
N LEU A 81 -11.14 5.65 8.71
CA LEU A 81 -11.14 5.00 7.40
C LEU A 81 -12.44 5.31 6.67
N SER A 82 -12.37 5.72 5.43
CA SER A 82 -13.56 5.91 4.63
C SER A 82 -14.17 4.57 4.23
N ALA A 83 -15.50 4.53 4.02
CA ALA A 83 -16.15 3.38 3.43
C ALA A 83 -15.56 3.04 2.05
N ALA A 84 -15.15 4.06 1.31
CA ALA A 84 -14.51 3.88 0.01
C ALA A 84 -13.19 3.11 0.12
N ASN A 85 -12.36 3.46 1.10
CA ASN A 85 -11.11 2.74 1.35
C ASN A 85 -11.38 1.29 1.79
N LEU A 86 -12.32 1.07 2.71
CA LEU A 86 -12.67 -0.29 3.17
C LEU A 86 -13.17 -1.17 2.01
N ILE A 87 -14.10 -0.68 1.19
CA ILE A 87 -14.66 -1.42 0.05
C ILE A 87 -13.56 -1.66 -0.98
N ASN A 88 -12.80 -0.63 -1.34
CA ASN A 88 -11.73 -0.74 -2.33
C ASN A 88 -10.65 -1.75 -1.89
N SER A 89 -10.24 -1.72 -0.61
CA SER A 89 -9.27 -2.66 -0.07
C SER A 89 -9.80 -4.09 0.01
N SER A 90 -11.11 -4.25 0.27
CA SER A 90 -11.74 -5.57 0.19
C SER A 90 -11.71 -6.13 -1.22
N ILE A 91 -12.03 -5.31 -2.23
CA ILE A 91 -11.95 -5.72 -3.64
C ILE A 91 -10.51 -6.09 -4.01
N PHE A 92 -9.53 -5.27 -3.60
CA PHE A 92 -8.12 -5.52 -3.82
C PHE A 92 -7.69 -6.89 -3.26
N ALA A 93 -8.01 -7.18 -2.01
CA ALA A 93 -7.68 -8.45 -1.38
C ALA A 93 -8.39 -9.65 -2.04
N LEU A 94 -9.67 -9.49 -2.41
CA LEU A 94 -10.43 -10.56 -3.08
C LEU A 94 -9.85 -10.91 -4.47
N LEU A 95 -9.36 -9.93 -5.21
CA LEU A 95 -8.74 -10.19 -6.52
C LEU A 95 -7.44 -10.99 -6.37
N HIS A 96 -6.72 -10.84 -5.27
CA HIS A 96 -5.52 -11.64 -4.99
C HIS A 96 -5.81 -13.13 -4.70
N LEU A 97 -7.08 -13.50 -4.43
CA LEU A 97 -7.47 -14.91 -4.31
C LEU A 97 -7.36 -15.70 -5.63
N ALA A 98 -7.30 -14.99 -6.77
CA ALA A 98 -7.17 -15.65 -8.07
C ALA A 98 -5.78 -16.30 -8.27
N GLU A 99 -4.75 -15.77 -7.60
CA GLU A 99 -3.36 -16.19 -7.83
C GLU A 99 -2.65 -16.65 -6.56
N HIS A 100 -3.25 -16.39 -5.37
CA HIS A 100 -2.60 -16.62 -4.09
C HIS A 100 -3.49 -17.40 -3.12
N SER A 101 -2.87 -18.00 -2.08
CA SER A 101 -3.61 -18.64 -1.00
C SER A 101 -4.53 -17.65 -0.26
N ALA A 102 -5.63 -18.15 0.30
CA ALA A 102 -6.61 -17.31 1.00
C ALA A 102 -5.99 -16.48 2.13
N LEU A 103 -5.06 -17.05 2.90
CA LEU A 103 -4.39 -16.35 3.98
C LEU A 103 -3.54 -15.20 3.44
N TRP A 104 -2.80 -15.44 2.37
CA TRP A 104 -1.96 -14.42 1.73
C TRP A 104 -2.81 -13.29 1.14
N ALA A 105 -3.86 -13.65 0.39
CA ALA A 105 -4.78 -12.67 -0.19
C ALA A 105 -5.45 -11.80 0.89
N LEU A 106 -5.90 -12.41 1.98
CA LEU A 106 -6.47 -11.65 3.12
C LEU A 106 -5.41 -10.76 3.80
N ALA A 107 -4.17 -11.20 3.87
CA ALA A 107 -3.08 -10.39 4.43
C ALA A 107 -2.82 -9.12 3.62
N THR A 108 -3.09 -9.10 2.30
CA THR A 108 -2.95 -7.89 1.47
C THR A 108 -3.97 -6.80 1.80
N PHE A 109 -5.05 -7.15 2.52
CA PHE A 109 -6.06 -6.19 2.95
C PHE A 109 -5.47 -5.07 3.83
N ILE A 110 -4.58 -5.41 4.75
CA ILE A 110 -3.98 -4.43 5.68
C ILE A 110 -3.10 -3.41 4.94
N PRO A 111 -2.10 -3.82 4.13
CA PRO A 111 -1.36 -2.89 3.27
C PRO A 111 -2.28 -2.04 2.39
N SER A 112 -3.29 -2.64 1.78
CA SER A 112 -4.24 -1.94 0.94
C SER A 112 -4.99 -0.82 1.67
N LEU A 113 -5.40 -1.04 2.93
CA LEU A 113 -5.99 0.01 3.78
C LEU A 113 -5.02 1.17 4.02
N ILE A 114 -3.74 0.88 4.25
CA ILE A 114 -2.68 1.88 4.46
C ILE A 114 -2.49 2.71 3.18
N PHE A 115 -2.48 2.06 2.00
CA PHE A 115 -2.34 2.74 0.71
C PHE A 115 -3.54 3.66 0.46
N GLY A 116 -4.77 3.17 0.66
CA GLY A 116 -5.98 3.97 0.52
C GLY A 116 -6.04 5.14 1.51
N TYR A 117 -5.65 4.91 2.77
CA TYR A 117 -5.53 5.97 3.77
C TYR A 117 -4.49 7.03 3.38
N SER A 118 -3.35 6.62 2.82
CA SER A 118 -2.32 7.55 2.39
C SER A 118 -2.79 8.45 1.24
N LEU A 119 -3.56 7.90 0.29
CA LEU A 119 -4.20 8.69 -0.75
C LEU A 119 -5.14 9.74 -0.15
N GLU A 120 -6.03 9.33 0.77
CA GLU A 120 -7.00 10.24 1.39
C GLU A 120 -6.33 11.34 2.21
N ARG A 121 -5.25 11.00 2.92
CA ARG A 121 -4.52 11.93 3.77
C ARG A 121 -3.71 12.94 2.98
N TYR A 122 -3.00 12.50 1.95
CA TYR A 122 -2.04 13.36 1.22
C TYR A 122 -2.57 13.87 -0.11
N ASN A 123 -3.69 13.34 -0.59
CA ASN A 123 -4.27 13.65 -1.89
C ASN A 123 -3.23 13.56 -3.04
N ARG A 124 -2.34 12.58 -2.96
CA ARG A 124 -1.23 12.33 -3.89
C ARG A 124 -1.11 10.85 -4.16
N LEU A 125 -1.27 10.44 -5.41
CA LEU A 125 -1.15 9.04 -5.83
C LEU A 125 0.28 8.50 -5.64
N LEU A 126 1.27 9.38 -5.66
CA LEU A 126 2.68 8.99 -5.43
C LEU A 126 2.90 8.39 -4.03
N ALA A 127 2.14 8.83 -3.01
CA ALA A 127 2.28 8.31 -1.66
C ALA A 127 1.96 6.79 -1.56
N PRO A 128 0.78 6.30 -1.99
CA PRO A 128 0.52 4.87 -2.00
C PRO A 128 1.42 4.09 -2.96
N ILE A 129 1.82 4.65 -4.10
CA ILE A 129 2.75 3.99 -5.03
C ILE A 129 4.10 3.68 -4.34
N ILE A 130 4.68 4.64 -3.63
CA ILE A 130 5.94 4.43 -2.90
C ILE A 130 5.77 3.38 -1.80
N LEU A 131 4.70 3.46 -1.01
CA LEU A 131 4.43 2.47 0.04
C LEU A 131 4.27 1.07 -0.55
N HIS A 132 3.45 0.94 -1.60
CA HIS A 132 3.19 -0.34 -2.25
C HIS A 132 4.47 -0.96 -2.82
N GLY A 133 5.24 -0.20 -3.60
CA GLY A 133 6.52 -0.68 -4.13
C GLY A 133 7.51 -1.09 -3.04
N THR A 134 7.56 -0.34 -1.92
CA THR A 134 8.40 -0.69 -0.77
C THR A 134 7.93 -1.99 -0.10
N TYR A 135 6.62 -2.18 0.07
CA TYR A 135 6.07 -3.39 0.68
C TYR A 135 6.33 -4.62 -0.19
N ASN A 136 6.08 -4.51 -1.49
CA ASN A 136 6.39 -5.57 -2.45
C ASN A 136 7.89 -5.87 -2.48
N GLY A 137 8.74 -4.85 -2.56
CA GLY A 137 10.19 -5.00 -2.56
C GLY A 137 10.71 -5.78 -1.35
N GLY A 138 10.25 -5.42 -0.15
CA GLY A 138 10.61 -6.14 1.07
C GLY A 138 10.11 -7.57 1.06
N TYR A 139 8.84 -7.78 0.73
CA TYR A 139 8.22 -9.10 0.66
C TYR A 139 8.96 -10.04 -0.31
N PHE A 140 9.20 -9.59 -1.55
CA PHE A 140 9.86 -10.40 -2.56
C PHE A 140 11.35 -10.63 -2.28
N LEU A 141 12.08 -9.64 -1.74
CA LEU A 141 13.51 -9.78 -1.46
C LEU A 141 13.81 -10.71 -0.26
N ILE A 142 12.94 -10.77 0.73
CA ILE A 142 13.20 -11.53 1.97
C ILE A 142 12.59 -12.94 1.94
N GLY A 143 12.11 -13.35 0.77
CA GLY A 143 11.82 -14.75 0.57
C GLY A 143 10.45 -15.18 1.02
N ALA A 144 9.49 -14.54 0.57
CA ALA A 144 8.22 -15.18 0.32
C ALA A 144 8.39 -16.12 -0.89
N THR A 145 9.11 -17.21 -0.69
CA THR A 145 9.10 -18.38 -1.57
C THR A 145 7.92 -19.25 -1.22
#